data_496a65eec996dbd4c12c02fe4a4b3df4
#
_entry.id   496a65eec996dbd4c12c02fe4a4b3df4
#
_cell.length_a   1.000
_cell.length_b   1.000
_cell.length_c   1.000
_cell.angle_alpha   90.00
_cell.angle_beta   90.00
_cell.angle_gamma   90.00
#
_symmetry.space_group_name_H-M   'P 1'
#
loop_
_entity.id
_entity.type
_entity.pdbx_description
1 polymer ?
#
loop_
_entity_poly.entity_id
_entity_poly.type
_entity_poly.pdbx_seq_one_letter_code
_entity_poly.pdbx_strand_id
1 'polypeptide(L)'
;MGHSTKLHTTTQTAGDIFLETLRQDISTHLTSILARSNIGPVILWGEWALLYYGVPVAENHMHLLVPDDQLEIAYQTLLAAGYKDSPPILIPQVSSLDPNLHWEELGCPAYRITGSLLQRNRPVTILLQNYSAAASTFDDADPSSFEQVGGIAVPPQLLLGKSFLKALFKLPRSQSRVRSMLKVWCAYVKLNGYTPLGVDAMDGVSGVDDEMALYWKRGY
;
A
#
# COMPACT_ATOMS: atom_id res chain seq x y z
N MET A 1 -19.31 -47.57 21.94
CA MET A 1 -19.11 -46.88 20.66
C MET A 1 -18.81 -45.43 20.97
N GLY A 2 -17.51 -45.07 20.99
CA GLY A 2 -17.08 -43.72 21.35
C GLY A 2 -16.85 -42.90 20.07
N HIS A 3 -17.64 -41.85 19.88
CA HIS A 3 -17.40 -40.85 18.86
C HIS A 3 -16.23 -39.95 19.26
N SER A 4 -15.08 -40.16 18.63
CA SER A 4 -13.95 -39.24 18.71
C SER A 4 -14.21 -38.07 17.79
N THR A 5 -14.63 -36.94 18.36
CA THR A 5 -14.73 -35.67 17.64
C THR A 5 -13.31 -35.12 17.47
N LYS A 6 -12.72 -35.28 16.28
CA LYS A 6 -11.49 -34.58 15.91
C LYS A 6 -11.79 -33.06 15.83
N LEU A 7 -11.31 -32.31 16.82
CA LEU A 7 -11.19 -30.86 16.72
C LEU A 7 -10.17 -30.57 15.62
N HIS A 8 -10.63 -30.12 14.47
CA HIS A 8 -9.79 -29.46 13.47
C HIS A 8 -9.42 -28.09 13.99
N THR A 9 -8.29 -28.00 14.68
CA THR A 9 -7.66 -26.72 14.97
C THR A 9 -7.07 -26.21 13.65
N THR A 10 -7.81 -25.35 12.95
CA THR A 10 -7.29 -24.62 11.80
C THR A 10 -6.22 -23.66 12.33
N THR A 11 -4.97 -23.95 12.04
CA THR A 11 -3.85 -23.04 12.38
C THR A 11 -4.01 -21.78 11.53
N GLN A 12 -4.41 -20.70 12.16
CA GLN A 12 -4.58 -19.40 11.52
C GLN A 12 -3.22 -18.95 10.99
N THR A 13 -3.13 -18.66 9.70
CA THR A 13 -1.89 -18.20 9.08
C THR A 13 -1.62 -16.73 9.47
N ALA A 14 -0.37 -16.31 9.37
CA ALA A 14 0.00 -14.90 9.60
C ALA A 14 -0.80 -13.95 8.67
N GLY A 15 -1.12 -14.41 7.46
CA GLY A 15 -1.97 -13.70 6.51
C GLY A 15 -3.42 -13.56 6.99
N ASP A 16 -4.01 -14.61 7.58
CA ASP A 16 -5.36 -14.56 8.10
C ASP A 16 -5.48 -13.58 9.28
N ILE A 17 -4.47 -13.57 10.16
CA ILE A 17 -4.38 -12.63 11.28
C ILE A 17 -4.23 -11.19 10.76
N PHE A 18 -3.42 -11.00 9.73
CA PHE A 18 -3.23 -9.70 9.09
C PHE A 18 -4.53 -9.19 8.45
N LEU A 19 -5.22 -10.03 7.67
CA LEU A 19 -6.50 -9.70 7.04
C LEU A 19 -7.57 -9.36 8.07
N GLU A 20 -7.62 -10.09 9.16
CA GLU A 20 -8.56 -9.82 10.25
C GLU A 20 -8.25 -8.49 10.92
N THR A 21 -6.97 -8.19 11.16
CA THR A 21 -6.51 -6.90 11.69
C THR A 21 -6.87 -5.76 10.73
N LEU A 22 -6.64 -5.94 9.44
CA LEU A 22 -6.99 -4.95 8.42
C LEU A 22 -8.52 -4.70 8.41
N ARG A 23 -9.32 -5.76 8.49
CA ARG A 23 -10.77 -5.68 8.50
C ARG A 23 -11.32 -5.00 9.74
N GLN A 24 -10.82 -5.33 10.91
CA GLN A 24 -11.40 -4.87 12.18
C GLN A 24 -10.91 -3.48 12.61
N ASP A 25 -9.64 -3.20 12.44
CA ASP A 25 -9.03 -2.01 13.04
C ASP A 25 -9.00 -0.78 12.13
N ILE A 26 -8.78 -0.99 10.82
CA ILE A 26 -8.57 0.13 9.91
C ILE A 26 -9.87 0.51 9.23
N SER A 27 -10.64 -0.50 8.90
CA SER A 27 -11.79 -0.35 8.06
C SER A 27 -12.93 0.41 8.71
N THR A 28 -13.18 0.15 9.97
CA THR A 28 -14.39 0.68 10.61
C THR A 28 -14.26 2.15 10.99
N HIS A 29 -13.08 2.60 11.32
CA HIS A 29 -12.92 3.98 11.80
C HIS A 29 -12.42 4.93 10.71
N LEU A 30 -11.25 4.67 10.14
CA LEU A 30 -10.64 5.58 9.15
C LEU A 30 -11.48 5.72 7.89
N THR A 31 -11.88 4.60 7.30
CA THR A 31 -12.66 4.63 6.05
C THR A 31 -14.06 5.17 6.25
N SER A 32 -14.70 4.91 7.41
CA SER A 32 -16.00 5.50 7.71
C SER A 32 -15.93 7.01 7.85
N ILE A 33 -14.83 7.55 8.36
CA ILE A 33 -14.60 9.00 8.43
C ILE A 33 -14.47 9.57 7.03
N LEU A 34 -13.61 8.98 6.20
CA LEU A 34 -13.38 9.44 4.82
C LEU A 34 -14.64 9.30 3.96
N ALA A 35 -15.35 8.18 4.06
CA ALA A 35 -16.58 7.95 3.31
C ALA A 35 -17.70 8.93 3.67
N ARG A 36 -17.85 9.31 4.94
CA ARG A 36 -18.82 10.35 5.37
C ARG A 36 -18.54 11.70 4.75
N SER A 37 -17.31 11.97 4.38
CA SER A 37 -16.87 13.20 3.71
C SER A 37 -16.81 13.05 2.19
N ASN A 38 -17.37 11.96 1.62
CA ASN A 38 -17.33 11.62 0.21
C ASN A 38 -15.89 11.53 -0.34
N ILE A 39 -14.94 11.09 0.46
CA ILE A 39 -13.53 10.92 0.07
C ILE A 39 -13.32 9.46 -0.31
N GLY A 40 -12.84 9.24 -1.50
CA GLY A 40 -12.50 7.92 -2.00
C GLY A 40 -12.77 7.74 -3.50
N PRO A 41 -12.46 6.56 -4.01
CA PRO A 41 -12.02 5.36 -3.27
C PRO A 41 -10.65 5.52 -2.62
N VAL A 42 -10.51 4.94 -1.41
CA VAL A 42 -9.23 4.88 -0.69
C VAL A 42 -8.53 3.58 -1.07
N ILE A 43 -7.34 3.67 -1.64
CA ILE A 43 -6.62 2.50 -2.17
C ILE A 43 -5.45 2.14 -1.25
N LEU A 44 -5.35 0.86 -0.90
CA LEU A 44 -4.19 0.32 -0.20
C LEU A 44 -3.01 0.18 -1.15
N TRP A 45 -1.85 0.72 -0.74
CA TRP A 45 -0.65 0.70 -1.55
C TRP A 45 0.58 0.29 -0.72
N GLY A 46 1.75 0.14 -1.37
CA GLY A 46 3.01 -0.10 -0.69
C GLY A 46 3.08 -1.40 0.10
N GLU A 47 3.75 -1.34 1.26
CA GLU A 47 4.08 -2.52 2.08
C GLU A 47 2.84 -3.29 2.54
N TRP A 48 1.77 -2.60 2.92
CA TRP A 48 0.56 -3.25 3.41
C TRP A 48 -0.23 -3.94 2.29
N ALA A 49 -0.17 -3.42 1.06
CA ALA A 49 -0.72 -4.11 -0.10
C ALA A 49 0.09 -5.38 -0.44
N LEU A 50 1.42 -5.33 -0.25
CA LEU A 50 2.28 -6.51 -0.40
C LEU A 50 1.96 -7.58 0.66
N LEU A 51 1.80 -7.18 1.92
CA LEU A 51 1.39 -8.09 3.01
C LEU A 51 0.05 -8.75 2.73
N TYR A 52 -0.90 -7.98 2.16
CA TYR A 52 -2.19 -8.53 1.73
C TYR A 52 -2.02 -9.71 0.76
N TYR A 53 -1.07 -9.63 -0.15
CA TYR A 53 -0.73 -10.70 -1.10
C TYR A 53 0.22 -11.76 -0.53
N GLY A 54 0.47 -11.77 0.77
CA GLY A 54 1.32 -12.75 1.45
C GLY A 54 2.82 -12.54 1.24
N VAL A 55 3.23 -11.36 0.79
CA VAL A 55 4.65 -11.01 0.69
C VAL A 55 5.19 -10.69 2.09
N PRO A 56 6.25 -11.34 2.56
CA PRO A 56 6.79 -11.16 3.91
C PRO A 56 7.64 -9.87 3.99
N VAL A 57 6.97 -8.73 4.08
CA VAL A 57 7.61 -7.41 4.30
C VAL A 57 7.37 -6.91 5.72
N ALA A 58 8.20 -5.97 6.17
CA ALA A 58 7.99 -5.31 7.44
C ALA A 58 6.78 -4.37 7.39
N GLU A 59 5.99 -4.35 8.46
CA GLU A 59 4.85 -3.45 8.64
C GLU A 59 5.33 -2.07 9.12
N ASN A 60 5.86 -1.24 8.23
CA ASN A 60 6.35 0.10 8.64
C ASN A 60 5.25 1.16 8.53
N HIS A 61 4.89 1.53 7.32
CA HIS A 61 3.90 2.56 7.03
C HIS A 61 2.74 1.99 6.22
N MET A 62 1.53 2.37 6.61
CA MET A 62 0.36 2.08 5.81
C MET A 62 0.19 3.16 4.75
N HIS A 63 0.48 2.83 3.51
CA HIS A 63 0.27 3.72 2.39
C HIS A 63 -1.19 3.67 1.94
N LEU A 64 -1.87 4.81 2.02
CA LEU A 64 -3.23 4.99 1.53
C LEU A 64 -3.22 6.06 0.45
N LEU A 65 -3.80 5.73 -0.70
CA LEU A 65 -3.96 6.66 -1.80
C LEU A 65 -5.41 7.13 -1.87
N VAL A 66 -5.58 8.42 -2.12
CA VAL A 66 -6.87 9.06 -2.38
C VAL A 66 -6.82 9.83 -3.70
N PRO A 67 -7.96 10.20 -4.31
CA PRO A 67 -7.97 11.06 -5.50
C PRO A 67 -7.15 12.34 -5.28
N ASP A 68 -6.51 12.83 -6.33
CA ASP A 68 -5.54 13.93 -6.24
C ASP A 68 -6.15 15.23 -5.67
N ASP A 69 -7.38 15.54 -6.06
CA ASP A 69 -8.14 16.70 -5.60
C ASP A 69 -8.71 16.55 -4.18
N GLN A 70 -8.65 15.35 -3.60
CA GLN A 70 -9.20 15.04 -2.28
C GLN A 70 -8.13 14.90 -1.18
N LEU A 71 -6.86 14.92 -1.52
CA LEU A 71 -5.78 14.63 -0.56
C LEU A 71 -5.78 15.58 0.64
N GLU A 72 -5.84 16.88 0.40
CA GLU A 72 -5.85 17.87 1.48
C GLU A 72 -7.10 17.75 2.35
N ILE A 73 -8.26 17.56 1.72
CA ILE A 73 -9.53 17.39 2.44
C ILE A 73 -9.48 16.13 3.30
N ALA A 74 -8.94 15.04 2.76
CA ALA A 74 -8.76 13.78 3.49
C ALA A 74 -7.87 13.96 4.72
N TYR A 75 -6.75 14.64 4.56
CA TYR A 75 -5.82 14.93 5.65
C TYR A 75 -6.48 15.74 6.76
N GLN A 76 -7.12 16.86 6.42
CA GLN A 76 -7.80 17.71 7.40
C GLN A 76 -8.98 16.99 8.09
N THR A 77 -9.72 16.17 7.33
CA THR A 77 -10.82 15.36 7.87
C THR A 77 -10.33 14.36 8.91
N LEU A 78 -9.20 13.73 8.68
CA LEU A 78 -8.61 12.79 9.64
C LEU A 78 -8.06 13.49 10.87
N LEU A 79 -7.42 14.66 10.72
CA LEU A 79 -6.99 15.46 11.86
C LEU A 79 -8.16 15.89 12.72
N ALA A 80 -9.26 16.36 12.11
CA ALA A 80 -10.48 16.75 12.83
C ALA A 80 -11.12 15.56 13.56
N ALA A 81 -10.93 14.34 13.09
CA ALA A 81 -11.39 13.11 13.71
C ALA A 81 -10.46 12.58 14.82
N GLY A 82 -9.38 13.30 15.14
CA GLY A 82 -8.48 12.97 16.24
C GLY A 82 -7.20 12.23 15.84
N TYR A 83 -6.97 12.00 14.57
CA TYR A 83 -5.65 11.56 14.09
C TYR A 83 -4.65 12.69 14.33
N LYS A 84 -3.40 12.34 14.56
CA LYS A 84 -2.35 13.32 14.86
C LYS A 84 -1.39 13.42 13.68
N ASP A 85 -1.03 14.63 13.34
CA ASP A 85 0.09 14.85 12.45
C ASP A 85 1.35 14.20 13.05
N SER A 86 2.07 13.47 12.20
CA SER A 86 3.25 12.71 12.61
C SER A 86 4.43 13.14 11.71
N PRO A 87 5.04 14.29 12.00
CA PRO A 87 6.21 14.71 11.25
C PRO A 87 7.31 13.65 11.38
N PRO A 88 8.15 13.48 10.36
CA PRO A 88 9.23 12.52 10.41
C PRO A 88 10.13 12.81 11.60
N ILE A 89 10.34 11.82 12.45
CA ILE A 89 11.33 11.91 13.53
C ILE A 89 12.72 11.88 12.86
N LEU A 90 13.31 13.04 12.71
CA LEU A 90 14.66 13.17 12.18
C LEU A 90 15.68 12.72 13.23
N ILE A 91 15.87 11.41 13.35
CA ILE A 91 17.07 10.89 14.01
C ILE A 91 18.16 10.91 12.94
N PRO A 92 19.18 11.80 13.04
CA PRO A 92 20.12 12.08 11.93
C PRO A 92 20.82 10.85 11.37
N GLN A 93 21.00 9.80 12.19
CA GLN A 93 21.68 8.57 11.80
C GLN A 93 20.75 7.53 11.13
N VAL A 94 19.44 7.58 11.39
CA VAL A 94 18.47 6.61 10.88
C VAL A 94 17.55 7.23 9.83
N SER A 95 17.17 8.50 10.02
CA SER A 95 16.27 9.22 9.10
C SER A 95 16.85 9.31 7.69
N SER A 96 18.18 9.41 7.58
CA SER A 96 18.82 9.41 6.26
C SER A 96 18.68 8.08 5.51
N LEU A 97 18.28 7.00 6.17
CA LEU A 97 18.14 5.65 5.60
C LEU A 97 16.68 5.25 5.36
N ASP A 98 15.71 5.92 6.01
CA ASP A 98 14.30 5.58 5.84
C ASP A 98 13.76 6.15 4.50
N PRO A 99 13.41 5.29 3.54
CA PRO A 99 12.87 5.74 2.26
C PRO A 99 11.52 6.46 2.43
N ASN A 100 10.77 6.20 3.48
CA ASN A 100 9.48 6.84 3.75
C ASN A 100 9.58 8.32 4.14
N LEU A 101 10.80 8.85 4.31
CA LEU A 101 11.04 10.28 4.48
C LEU A 101 11.17 11.04 3.15
N HIS A 102 11.23 10.35 2.03
CA HIS A 102 11.59 10.91 0.73
C HIS A 102 10.48 10.75 -0.32
N TRP A 103 9.22 10.53 0.11
CA TRP A 103 8.10 10.37 -0.81
C TRP A 103 7.84 11.59 -1.69
N GLU A 104 8.27 12.77 -1.28
CA GLU A 104 8.27 13.99 -2.10
C GLU A 104 9.08 13.85 -3.40
N GLU A 105 10.02 12.90 -3.47
CA GLU A 105 10.75 12.58 -4.71
C GLU A 105 9.81 12.13 -5.84
N LEU A 106 8.62 11.62 -5.51
CA LEU A 106 7.58 11.31 -6.50
C LEU A 106 6.93 12.57 -7.10
N GLY A 107 7.26 13.75 -6.59
CA GLY A 107 6.67 15.01 -7.00
C GLY A 107 5.22 15.19 -6.56
N CYS A 108 4.81 14.51 -5.48
CA CYS A 108 3.48 14.54 -4.93
C CYS A 108 3.52 14.82 -3.44
N PRO A 109 2.54 15.55 -2.86
CA PRO A 109 2.41 15.69 -1.43
C PRO A 109 2.21 14.34 -0.75
N ALA A 110 2.75 14.21 0.47
CA ALA A 110 2.54 13.06 1.33
C ALA A 110 2.38 13.53 2.77
N TYR A 111 1.26 13.16 3.40
CA TYR A 111 0.99 13.50 4.79
C TYR A 111 1.18 12.28 5.68
N ARG A 112 1.91 12.44 6.77
CA ARG A 112 2.07 11.41 7.79
C ARG A 112 1.12 11.70 8.94
N ILE A 113 0.27 10.75 9.21
CA ILE A 113 -0.65 10.81 10.35
C ILE A 113 -0.50 9.56 11.20
N THR A 114 -0.71 9.72 12.50
CA THR A 114 -0.69 8.61 13.45
C THR A 114 -2.06 8.46 14.05
N GLY A 115 -2.57 7.24 14.05
CA GLY A 115 -3.83 6.87 14.70
C GLY A 115 -3.62 5.67 15.62
N SER A 116 -4.41 5.61 16.69
CA SER A 116 -4.54 4.38 17.48
C SER A 116 -5.44 3.43 16.71
N LEU A 117 -4.89 2.32 16.22
CA LEU A 117 -5.73 1.19 15.84
C LEU A 117 -6.26 0.55 17.11
N LEU A 118 -7.59 0.36 17.20
CA LEU A 118 -8.32 0.03 18.42
C LEU A 118 -7.83 -1.25 19.14
N GLN A 119 -7.13 -2.14 18.46
CA GLN A 119 -6.70 -3.43 19.00
C GLN A 119 -5.19 -3.61 19.15
N ARG A 120 -4.40 -2.73 18.54
CA ARG A 120 -2.94 -2.75 18.71
C ARG A 120 -2.55 -1.62 19.66
N ASN A 121 -1.93 -1.94 20.79
CA ASN A 121 -1.30 -0.96 21.68
C ASN A 121 -0.11 -0.21 21.01
N ARG A 122 -0.06 -0.19 19.69
CA ARG A 122 0.97 0.50 18.92
C ARG A 122 0.31 1.43 17.91
N PRO A 123 0.71 2.71 17.91
CA PRO A 123 0.27 3.63 16.86
C PRO A 123 0.76 3.13 15.49
N VAL A 124 -0.12 3.16 14.50
CA VAL A 124 0.26 2.92 13.09
C VAL A 124 0.46 4.26 12.44
N THR A 125 1.59 4.41 11.75
CA THR A 125 1.83 5.56 10.90
C THR A 125 1.20 5.32 9.54
N ILE A 126 0.26 6.17 9.18
CA ILE A 126 -0.39 6.18 7.89
C ILE A 126 0.32 7.22 7.03
N LEU A 127 0.73 6.82 5.83
CA LEU A 127 1.21 7.71 4.81
C LEU A 127 0.09 7.94 3.80
N LEU A 128 -0.56 9.10 3.91
CA LEU A 128 -1.64 9.51 3.03
C LEU A 128 -1.06 10.23 1.83
N GLN A 129 -1.37 9.75 0.63
CA GLN A 129 -0.84 10.25 -0.64
C GLN A 129 -1.98 10.31 -1.67
N ASN A 130 -1.75 10.99 -2.78
CA ASN A 130 -2.67 11.01 -3.90
C ASN A 130 -2.36 9.92 -4.96
N TYR A 131 -3.26 9.70 -5.91
CA TYR A 131 -3.08 8.71 -6.98
C TYR A 131 -1.85 9.00 -7.86
N SER A 132 -1.45 10.26 -7.98
CA SER A 132 -0.23 10.65 -8.70
C SER A 132 1.05 10.03 -8.10
N ALA A 133 1.05 9.64 -6.81
CA ALA A 133 2.16 8.90 -6.20
C ALA A 133 2.38 7.53 -6.86
N ALA A 134 1.29 6.88 -7.29
CA ALA A 134 1.31 5.63 -8.05
C ALA A 134 1.37 5.87 -9.57
N ALA A 135 1.88 7.03 -9.99
CA ALA A 135 1.94 7.47 -11.40
C ALA A 135 0.58 7.40 -12.10
N SER A 136 -0.46 7.85 -11.41
CA SER A 136 -1.86 7.88 -11.90
C SER A 136 -2.34 6.54 -12.46
N THR A 137 -1.82 5.43 -11.94
CA THR A 137 -2.18 4.10 -12.43
C THR A 137 -3.63 3.75 -12.13
N PHE A 138 -4.22 4.41 -11.14
CA PHE A 138 -5.55 4.10 -10.63
C PHE A 138 -6.64 5.06 -11.14
N ASP A 139 -6.29 6.12 -11.88
CA ASP A 139 -7.24 7.13 -12.33
C ASP A 139 -8.32 6.53 -13.24
N ASP A 140 -7.92 5.65 -14.15
CA ASP A 140 -8.80 4.98 -15.11
C ASP A 140 -9.18 3.55 -14.68
N ALA A 141 -8.80 3.14 -13.47
CA ALA A 141 -9.08 1.78 -13.01
C ALA A 141 -10.55 1.67 -12.59
N ASP A 142 -11.21 0.59 -13.02
CA ASP A 142 -12.56 0.27 -12.56
C ASP A 142 -12.53 -0.11 -11.06
N PRO A 143 -13.09 0.71 -10.17
CA PRO A 143 -13.10 0.41 -8.74
C PRO A 143 -13.82 -0.90 -8.40
N SER A 144 -14.71 -1.38 -9.27
CA SER A 144 -15.44 -2.64 -9.07
C SER A 144 -14.52 -3.87 -9.18
N SER A 145 -13.35 -3.71 -9.83
CA SER A 145 -12.32 -4.75 -9.91
C SER A 145 -11.48 -4.89 -8.62
N PHE A 146 -11.63 -3.96 -7.68
CA PHE A 146 -10.85 -3.95 -6.44
C PHE A 146 -11.57 -4.72 -5.34
N GLU A 147 -10.82 -5.54 -4.63
CA GLU A 147 -11.37 -6.17 -3.43
C GLU A 147 -11.57 -5.13 -2.33
N GLN A 148 -12.74 -5.17 -1.69
CA GLN A 148 -13.05 -4.25 -0.60
C GLN A 148 -12.76 -4.90 0.75
N VAL A 149 -11.79 -4.37 1.45
CA VAL A 149 -11.44 -4.81 2.79
C VAL A 149 -11.71 -3.68 3.77
N GLY A 150 -12.85 -3.75 4.42
CA GLY A 150 -13.26 -2.74 5.38
C GLY A 150 -13.36 -1.32 4.83
N GLY A 151 -13.79 -1.17 3.58
CA GLY A 151 -13.92 0.12 2.91
C GLY A 151 -12.62 0.65 2.32
N ILE A 152 -11.51 -0.11 2.42
CA ILE A 152 -10.28 0.14 1.66
C ILE A 152 -10.32 -0.71 0.40
N ALA A 153 -10.03 -0.11 -0.72
CA ALA A 153 -9.90 -0.79 -2.00
C ALA A 153 -8.50 -1.39 -2.13
N VAL A 154 -8.41 -2.71 -2.28
CA VAL A 154 -7.15 -3.41 -2.56
C VAL A 154 -7.08 -3.65 -4.06
N PRO A 155 -6.12 -3.06 -4.78
CA PRO A 155 -6.02 -3.21 -6.22
C PRO A 155 -5.61 -4.65 -6.57
N PRO A 156 -6.04 -5.19 -7.73
CA PRO A 156 -5.54 -6.46 -8.23
C PRO A 156 -4.01 -6.47 -8.28
N GLN A 157 -3.41 -7.61 -7.97
CA GLN A 157 -1.94 -7.73 -7.84
C GLN A 157 -1.19 -7.25 -9.09
N LEU A 158 -1.72 -7.53 -10.29
CA LEU A 158 -1.15 -7.04 -11.55
C LEU A 158 -1.15 -5.51 -11.61
N LEU A 159 -2.25 -4.88 -11.22
CA LEU A 159 -2.38 -3.42 -11.21
C LEU A 159 -1.47 -2.80 -10.14
N LEU A 160 -1.32 -3.46 -8.98
CA LEU A 160 -0.37 -3.07 -7.95
C LEU A 160 1.08 -3.10 -8.49
N GLY A 161 1.49 -4.20 -9.12
CA GLY A 161 2.81 -4.32 -9.73
C GLY A 161 3.07 -3.28 -10.82
N LYS A 162 2.07 -3.03 -11.68
CA LYS A 162 2.12 -1.96 -12.68
C LYS A 162 2.30 -0.59 -12.04
N SER A 163 1.61 -0.31 -10.91
CA SER A 163 1.72 0.98 -10.22
C SER A 163 3.13 1.23 -9.67
N PHE A 164 3.75 0.20 -9.09
CA PHE A 164 5.14 0.30 -8.63
C PHE A 164 6.13 0.52 -9.78
N LEU A 165 5.93 -0.20 -10.89
CA LEU A 165 6.77 -0.07 -12.08
C LEU A 165 6.67 1.33 -12.69
N LYS A 166 5.46 1.85 -12.88
CA LYS A 166 5.25 3.20 -13.41
C LYS A 166 5.80 4.28 -12.48
N ALA A 167 5.58 4.16 -11.16
CA ALA A 167 6.16 5.08 -10.19
C ALA A 167 7.70 5.05 -10.22
N LEU A 168 8.29 3.85 -10.35
CA LEU A 168 9.73 3.68 -10.50
C LEU A 168 10.30 4.39 -11.74
N PHE A 169 9.59 4.32 -12.87
CA PHE A 169 10.02 4.96 -14.13
C PHE A 169 9.77 6.47 -14.15
N LYS A 170 8.82 6.96 -13.34
CA LYS A 170 8.62 8.41 -13.12
C LYS A 170 9.82 9.07 -12.43
N LEU A 171 10.55 8.33 -11.61
CA LEU A 171 11.69 8.84 -10.86
C LEU A 171 12.96 8.95 -11.71
N PRO A 172 13.79 9.98 -11.49
CA PRO A 172 15.10 10.09 -12.11
C PRO A 172 15.94 8.83 -11.90
N ARG A 173 16.80 8.49 -12.86
CA ARG A 173 17.72 7.33 -12.74
C ARG A 173 18.81 7.51 -11.67
N SER A 174 18.99 8.73 -11.16
CA SER A 174 19.86 9.01 -10.01
C SER A 174 19.49 8.14 -8.80
N GLN A 175 20.45 7.91 -7.92
CA GLN A 175 20.22 7.16 -6.69
C GLN A 175 19.19 7.88 -5.81
N SER A 176 17.99 7.36 -5.79
CA SER A 176 16.90 7.76 -4.94
C SER A 176 16.52 6.59 -4.03
N ARG A 177 16.17 6.86 -2.80
CA ARG A 177 15.77 5.83 -1.84
C ARG A 177 14.40 5.28 -2.16
N VAL A 178 13.47 6.15 -2.53
CA VAL A 178 12.14 5.75 -3.00
C VAL A 178 12.28 4.86 -4.23
N ARG A 179 13.17 5.20 -5.16
CA ARG A 179 13.47 4.35 -6.32
C ARG A 179 13.98 2.96 -5.91
N SER A 180 14.88 2.89 -4.95
CA SER A 180 15.41 1.62 -4.45
C SER A 180 14.32 0.77 -3.79
N MET A 181 13.44 1.38 -3.03
CA MET A 181 12.31 0.69 -2.41
C MET A 181 11.29 0.19 -3.45
N LEU A 182 10.94 1.00 -4.45
CA LEU A 182 10.05 0.58 -5.53
C LEU A 182 10.62 -0.60 -6.32
N LYS A 183 11.94 -0.66 -6.53
CA LYS A 183 12.60 -1.84 -7.11
C LYS A 183 12.35 -3.10 -6.28
N VAL A 184 12.54 -3.01 -4.98
CA VAL A 184 12.29 -4.12 -4.05
C VAL A 184 10.82 -4.53 -4.09
N TRP A 185 9.89 -3.60 -4.10
CA TRP A 185 8.46 -3.90 -4.19
C TRP A 185 8.07 -4.57 -5.50
N CYS A 186 8.62 -4.10 -6.64
CA CYS A 186 8.44 -4.78 -7.92
C CYS A 186 8.97 -6.21 -7.89
N ALA A 187 10.19 -6.42 -7.34
CA ALA A 187 10.77 -7.76 -7.21
C ALA A 187 9.90 -8.67 -6.32
N TYR A 188 9.35 -8.14 -5.23
CA TYR A 188 8.51 -8.89 -4.32
C TYR A 188 7.19 -9.33 -4.98
N VAL A 189 6.47 -8.42 -5.64
CA VAL A 189 5.23 -8.77 -6.36
C VAL A 189 5.50 -9.79 -7.46
N LYS A 190 6.65 -9.67 -8.13
CA LYS A 190 7.05 -10.59 -9.22
C LYS A 190 7.36 -12.00 -8.72
N LEU A 191 8.04 -12.14 -7.58
CA LEU A 191 8.70 -13.38 -7.16
C LEU A 191 8.12 -14.01 -5.89
N ASN A 192 7.36 -13.25 -5.11
CA ASN A 192 6.90 -13.65 -3.78
C ASN A 192 5.39 -13.50 -3.63
N GLY A 193 4.89 -13.93 -2.49
CA GLY A 193 3.48 -13.89 -2.14
C GLY A 193 2.76 -15.20 -2.42
N TYR A 194 1.44 -15.19 -2.22
CA TYR A 194 0.59 -16.39 -2.43
C TYR A 194 0.54 -16.80 -3.90
N THR A 195 0.56 -15.82 -4.81
CA THR A 195 0.50 -16.05 -6.26
C THR A 195 1.46 -15.07 -6.95
N PRO A 196 2.76 -15.41 -7.09
CA PRO A 196 3.71 -14.53 -7.77
C PRO A 196 3.27 -14.24 -9.21
N LEU A 197 3.43 -12.99 -9.65
CA LEU A 197 3.05 -12.59 -11.02
C LEU A 197 3.91 -13.24 -12.11
N GLY A 198 5.18 -13.53 -11.80
CA GLY A 198 6.13 -14.08 -12.78
C GLY A 198 6.81 -13.04 -13.65
N VAL A 199 7.69 -13.52 -14.53
CA VAL A 199 8.59 -12.66 -15.29
C VAL A 199 7.92 -11.98 -16.50
N ASP A 200 6.88 -12.57 -17.06
CA ASP A 200 6.21 -12.07 -18.28
C ASP A 200 4.91 -11.30 -17.95
N ALA A 201 4.62 -11.06 -16.67
CA ALA A 201 3.35 -10.49 -16.25
C ALA A 201 3.05 -9.09 -16.81
N MET A 202 4.07 -8.34 -17.19
CA MET A 202 3.93 -6.99 -17.73
C MET A 202 3.89 -6.92 -19.25
N ASP A 203 3.99 -8.06 -19.95
CA ASP A 203 3.93 -8.08 -21.41
C ASP A 203 2.54 -7.73 -21.92
N GLY A 204 2.48 -6.74 -22.81
CA GLY A 204 1.22 -6.30 -23.41
C GLY A 204 0.25 -5.62 -22.43
N VAL A 205 0.66 -5.34 -21.20
CA VAL A 205 -0.19 -4.63 -20.23
C VAL A 205 -0.33 -3.16 -20.66
N SER A 206 -1.57 -2.70 -20.78
CA SER A 206 -1.87 -1.33 -21.17
C SER A 206 -1.13 -0.32 -20.28
N GLY A 207 -0.45 0.67 -20.89
CA GLY A 207 0.34 1.68 -20.18
C GLY A 207 1.66 1.19 -19.59
N VAL A 208 2.12 0.01 -19.99
CA VAL A 208 3.48 -0.50 -19.79
C VAL A 208 4.14 -0.56 -21.15
N ASP A 209 5.20 0.20 -21.36
CA ASP A 209 5.99 0.18 -22.60
C ASP A 209 7.02 -0.95 -22.60
N ASP A 210 7.67 -1.14 -23.74
CA ASP A 210 8.66 -2.21 -23.92
C ASP A 210 9.86 -2.07 -22.97
N GLU A 211 10.27 -0.85 -22.62
CA GLU A 211 11.38 -0.62 -21.68
C GLU A 211 10.98 -1.06 -20.27
N MET A 212 9.78 -0.73 -19.83
CA MET A 212 9.23 -1.15 -18.55
C MET A 212 9.05 -2.67 -18.49
N ALA A 213 8.48 -3.28 -19.54
CA ALA A 213 8.30 -4.73 -19.63
C ALA A 213 9.65 -5.47 -19.61
N LEU A 214 10.62 -4.98 -20.36
CA LEU A 214 11.97 -5.54 -20.37
C LEU A 214 12.67 -5.39 -19.01
N TYR A 215 12.49 -4.26 -18.35
CA TYR A 215 13.01 -4.03 -17.00
C TYR A 215 12.39 -5.00 -16.00
N TRP A 216 11.08 -5.22 -16.09
CA TRP A 216 10.39 -6.21 -15.28
C TRP A 216 10.94 -7.61 -15.48
N LYS A 217 11.17 -8.02 -16.73
CA LYS A 217 11.70 -9.36 -17.07
C LYS A 217 13.11 -9.61 -16.53
N ARG A 218 14.01 -8.67 -16.73
CA ARG A 218 15.44 -8.83 -16.38
C ARG A 218 15.71 -8.86 -14.89
N GLY A 219 14.83 -8.29 -14.11
CA GLY A 219 15.06 -8.06 -12.69
C GLY A 219 15.96 -6.83 -12.45
N TYR A 220 16.29 -6.60 -11.22
CA TYR A 220 16.87 -5.35 -10.70
C TYR A 220 18.32 -5.51 -10.34
#